data_85e5c9c47e503edd096b83bde31a99e7
#
_entry.id   85e5c9c47e503edd096b83bde31a99e7
#
_cell.length_a   1.000
_cell.length_b   1.000
_cell.length_c   1.000
_cell.angle_alpha   90.00
_cell.angle_beta   90.00
_cell.angle_gamma   90.00
#
_symmetry.space_group_name_H-M   'P 1'
#
loop_
_entity.id
_entity.type
_entity.pdbx_description
1 polymer ?
#
loop_
_entity_poly.entity_id
_entity_poly.type
_entity_poly.pdbx_seq_one_letter_code
_entity_poly.pdbx_strand_id
1 'polypeptide(L)'
;RYDRTVTYYQQFRHYGKIGDRFTVGGWCSSFAKKNDPDNYIYCRITVQFTSADPVTDKSYWATGGSAVFNAEEGNWQFASAGIVAPNNCTYIRVVLQMNRQMNFADFTGIYLYPEAFGTQYVYDKNGNRKTRKMLYGEL
;
A
#
# COMPACT_ATOMS: atom_id res chain seq x y z
N ARG A 1 -20.75 19.26 5.57
CA ARG A 1 -19.36 19.16 5.67
C ARG A 1 -18.85 17.76 5.76
N TYR A 2 -18.07 17.39 4.83
CA TYR A 2 -17.78 15.97 4.67
C TYR A 2 -16.29 15.75 4.45
N ASP A 3 -15.57 15.76 5.52
CA ASP A 3 -14.15 15.47 5.52
C ASP A 3 -13.84 14.03 5.98
N ARG A 4 -14.84 13.18 5.94
CA ARG A 4 -14.63 11.78 6.26
C ARG A 4 -13.87 11.06 5.17
N THR A 5 -12.95 10.24 5.61
CA THR A 5 -12.28 9.28 4.76
C THR A 5 -13.13 8.03 4.68
N VAL A 6 -13.36 7.57 3.46
CA VAL A 6 -13.92 6.23 3.22
C VAL A 6 -12.76 5.27 3.14
N THR A 7 -12.83 4.20 3.91
CA THR A 7 -11.73 3.28 4.06
C THR A 7 -12.19 1.84 3.91
N TYR A 8 -11.52 1.09 3.06
CA TYR A 8 -11.60 -0.35 2.99
C TYR A 8 -10.23 -0.91 3.28
N TYR A 9 -10.16 -1.99 4.01
CA TYR A 9 -8.86 -2.57 4.31
C TYR A 9 -8.91 -4.08 4.38
N GLN A 10 -7.74 -4.68 4.18
CA GLN A 10 -7.48 -6.07 4.45
C GLN A 10 -6.25 -6.16 5.34
N GLN A 11 -6.34 -6.96 6.37
CA GLN A 11 -5.23 -7.15 7.29
C GLN A 11 -4.86 -8.63 7.38
N PHE A 12 -3.60 -8.86 7.62
CA PHE A 12 -3.07 -10.22 7.71
C PHE A 12 -1.89 -10.27 8.67
N ARG A 13 -1.66 -11.46 9.20
CA ARG A 13 -0.54 -11.69 10.09
C ARG A 13 0.76 -11.69 9.31
N HIS A 14 1.72 -10.93 9.81
CA HIS A 14 3.06 -10.88 9.24
C HIS A 14 4.05 -10.45 10.32
N TYR A 15 4.96 -11.33 10.65
CA TYR A 15 5.99 -11.03 11.64
C TYR A 15 7.15 -10.33 10.95
N GLY A 16 7.33 -9.06 11.25
CA GLY A 16 8.36 -8.26 10.62
C GLY A 16 9.07 -7.33 11.60
N LYS A 17 10.09 -6.68 11.10
CA LYS A 17 10.95 -5.81 11.89
C LYS A 17 10.92 -4.39 11.36
N ILE A 18 11.17 -3.45 12.27
CA ILE A 18 11.37 -2.06 11.89
C ILE A 18 12.42 -1.98 10.77
N GLY A 19 12.13 -1.21 9.75
CA GLY A 19 13.01 -1.05 8.60
C GLY A 19 12.77 -2.03 7.46
N ASP A 20 11.95 -3.04 7.65
CA ASP A 20 11.58 -3.94 6.55
C ASP A 20 10.92 -3.14 5.43
N ARG A 21 11.25 -3.50 4.20
CA ARG A 21 10.81 -2.78 3.01
C ARG A 21 9.81 -3.58 2.20
N PHE A 22 8.87 -2.85 1.63
CA PHE A 22 7.82 -3.40 0.78
C PHE A 22 7.59 -2.47 -0.40
N THR A 23 6.96 -2.98 -1.43
CA THR A 23 6.40 -2.17 -2.52
C THR A 23 4.90 -2.42 -2.56
N VAL A 24 4.13 -1.35 -2.53
CA VAL A 24 2.69 -1.40 -2.70
C VAL A 24 2.33 -0.71 -4.00
N GLY A 25 1.30 -1.19 -4.64
CA GLY A 25 0.80 -0.54 -5.84
C GLY A 25 -0.51 -1.11 -6.31
N GLY A 26 -0.98 -0.54 -7.40
CA GLY A 26 -2.23 -0.96 -8.01
C GLY A 26 -2.78 0.08 -8.95
N TRP A 27 -3.98 -0.18 -9.41
CA TRP A 27 -4.70 0.69 -10.34
C TRP A 27 -5.90 1.31 -9.66
N CYS A 28 -6.16 2.56 -9.98
CA CYS A 28 -7.33 3.27 -9.51
C CYS A 28 -7.94 4.04 -10.67
N SER A 29 -9.27 4.00 -10.74
CA SER A 29 -10.05 4.91 -11.56
C SER A 29 -10.91 5.72 -10.59
N SER A 30 -10.79 7.03 -10.66
CA SER A 30 -11.45 7.90 -9.70
C SER A 30 -11.90 9.18 -10.35
N PHE A 31 -12.91 9.78 -9.75
CA PHE A 31 -13.38 11.09 -10.18
C PHE A 31 -13.76 11.92 -8.96
N ALA A 32 -13.22 13.09 -8.89
CA ALA A 32 -13.57 14.07 -7.88
C ALA A 32 -14.12 15.31 -8.55
N LYS A 33 -15.18 15.82 -7.98
CA LYS A 33 -15.67 17.11 -8.42
C LYS A 33 -14.66 18.17 -8.04
N LYS A 34 -14.04 18.76 -9.03
CA LYS A 34 -13.10 19.83 -8.84
C LYS A 34 -13.83 20.98 -8.17
N ASN A 35 -13.29 21.55 -7.09
CA ASN A 35 -13.67 22.92 -6.84
C ASN A 35 -13.79 23.41 -5.43
N ASP A 36 -13.18 22.80 -4.50
CA ASP A 36 -13.10 23.46 -3.23
C ASP A 36 -11.64 23.51 -2.82
N PRO A 37 -10.99 24.68 -2.92
CA PRO A 37 -9.59 24.78 -2.57
C PRO A 37 -9.32 24.50 -1.09
N ASP A 38 -10.36 24.53 -0.26
CA ASP A 38 -10.25 24.23 1.15
C ASP A 38 -10.44 22.75 1.46
N ASN A 39 -10.79 21.93 0.47
CA ASN A 39 -10.98 20.49 0.63
C ASN A 39 -9.82 19.71 0.04
N TYR A 40 -9.18 18.98 0.90
CA TYR A 40 -8.11 18.09 0.49
C TYR A 40 -8.71 16.79 -0.07
N ILE A 41 -8.61 16.64 -1.38
CA ILE A 41 -9.13 15.47 -2.08
C ILE A 41 -7.99 14.50 -2.31
N TYR A 42 -8.17 13.25 -1.90
CA TYR A 42 -7.16 12.24 -2.11
C TYR A 42 -7.75 10.86 -2.36
N CYS A 43 -6.97 10.04 -3.02
CA CYS A 43 -7.22 8.64 -3.27
C CYS A 43 -5.88 7.94 -3.19
N ARG A 44 -5.77 6.91 -2.35
CA ARG A 44 -4.47 6.29 -2.11
C ARG A 44 -4.58 4.87 -1.55
N ILE A 45 -3.49 4.13 -1.69
CA ILE A 45 -3.30 2.84 -1.04
C ILE A 45 -2.25 3.07 0.05
N THR A 46 -2.63 2.83 1.28
CA THR A 46 -1.75 3.03 2.44
C THR A 46 -1.43 1.69 3.08
N VAL A 47 -0.21 1.54 3.56
CA VAL A 47 0.20 0.34 4.29
C VAL A 47 0.50 0.72 5.72
N GLN A 48 -0.11 0.00 6.64
CA GLN A 48 0.02 0.25 8.07
C GLN A 48 0.48 -1.02 8.79
N PHE A 49 1.14 -0.82 9.90
CA PHE A 49 1.79 -1.86 10.67
C PHE A 49 1.41 -1.74 12.14
N THR A 50 1.19 -2.87 12.79
CA THR A 50 0.98 -2.89 14.24
C THR A 50 1.68 -4.10 14.86
N SER A 51 2.16 -3.93 16.08
CA SER A 51 2.67 -5.02 16.91
C SER A 51 1.62 -5.60 17.85
N ALA A 52 0.44 -4.99 17.91
CA ALA A 52 -0.67 -5.44 18.74
C ALA A 52 -1.52 -6.47 18.00
N ASP A 53 -2.33 -7.22 18.74
CA ASP A 53 -3.36 -8.04 18.16
C ASP A 53 -4.57 -7.14 17.84
N PRO A 54 -4.91 -6.95 16.55
CA PRO A 54 -5.98 -6.03 16.19
C PRO A 54 -7.38 -6.51 16.59
N VAL A 55 -7.52 -7.74 17.02
CA VAL A 55 -8.79 -8.26 17.51
C VAL A 55 -9.00 -7.91 18.98
N THR A 56 -7.97 -8.10 19.79
CA THR A 56 -8.04 -7.89 21.25
C THR A 56 -7.61 -6.49 21.65
N ASP A 57 -6.76 -5.87 20.86
CA ASP A 57 -6.23 -4.53 21.14
C ASP A 57 -6.36 -3.70 19.88
N LYS A 58 -7.35 -2.83 19.85
CA LYS A 58 -7.63 -1.93 18.73
C LYS A 58 -6.65 -0.78 18.65
N SER A 59 -5.51 -0.95 19.24
CA SER A 59 -4.55 0.11 19.31
C SER A 59 -3.86 0.36 17.98
N TYR A 60 -3.08 1.23 18.00
CA TYR A 60 -2.26 2.01 17.13
C TYR A 60 -1.72 1.25 15.90
N TRP A 61 -2.10 1.77 14.76
CA TRP A 61 -1.54 1.39 13.47
C TRP A 61 -0.60 2.48 12.98
N ALA A 62 0.64 2.12 12.69
CA ALA A 62 1.62 3.06 12.19
C ALA A 62 1.70 2.97 10.67
N THR A 63 1.71 4.10 10.01
CA THR A 63 1.78 4.17 8.55
C THR A 63 3.21 4.02 8.06
N GLY A 64 3.42 3.09 7.13
CA GLY A 64 4.72 2.89 6.49
C GLY A 64 4.88 3.62 5.17
N GLY A 65 3.79 4.05 4.58
CA GLY A 65 3.79 4.79 3.32
C GLY A 65 2.52 4.59 2.52
N SER A 66 2.43 5.30 1.40
CA SER A 66 1.25 5.27 0.55
C SER A 66 1.61 5.42 -0.93
N ALA A 67 0.87 4.73 -1.77
CA ALA A 67 0.82 4.99 -3.21
C ALA A 67 -0.34 5.94 -3.46
N VAL A 68 -0.06 7.11 -4.00
CA VAL A 68 -1.03 8.19 -4.14
C VAL A 68 -1.43 8.34 -5.61
N PHE A 69 -2.73 8.44 -5.84
CA PHE A 69 -3.30 8.67 -7.17
C PHE A 69 -3.73 10.11 -7.34
N ASN A 70 -3.80 10.54 -8.59
CA ASN A 70 -4.43 11.81 -8.89
C ASN A 70 -5.94 11.65 -8.82
N ALA A 71 -6.56 12.21 -7.80
CA ALA A 71 -7.98 12.02 -7.53
C ALA A 71 -8.88 12.65 -8.59
N GLU A 72 -8.38 13.60 -9.37
CA GLU A 72 -9.14 14.29 -10.42
C GLU A 72 -9.05 13.59 -11.78
N GLU A 73 -8.23 12.56 -11.89
CA GLU A 73 -8.05 11.83 -13.14
C GLU A 73 -9.19 10.83 -13.32
N GLY A 74 -9.93 10.95 -14.41
CA GLY A 74 -11.09 10.07 -14.65
C GLY A 74 -10.75 8.71 -15.25
N ASN A 75 -9.51 8.50 -15.67
CA ASN A 75 -9.08 7.25 -16.29
C ASN A 75 -8.36 6.37 -15.29
N TRP A 76 -8.20 5.09 -15.67
CA TRP A 76 -7.38 4.19 -14.89
C TRP A 76 -5.94 4.68 -14.85
N GLN A 77 -5.40 4.74 -13.66
CA GLN A 77 -4.01 5.10 -13.46
C GLN A 77 -3.33 4.11 -12.53
N PHE A 78 -2.06 3.91 -12.75
CA PHE A 78 -1.23 3.06 -11.91
C PHE A 78 -0.38 3.92 -10.99
N ALA A 79 -0.27 3.49 -9.74
CA ALA A 79 0.66 4.09 -8.80
C ALA A 79 1.32 3.01 -7.94
N SER A 80 2.55 3.26 -7.56
CA SER A 80 3.28 2.40 -6.65
C SER A 80 4.15 3.25 -5.73
N ALA A 81 4.54 2.67 -4.61
CA ALA A 81 5.39 3.35 -3.64
C ALA A 81 6.19 2.35 -2.82
N GLY A 82 7.36 2.78 -2.40
CA GLY A 82 8.16 2.07 -1.41
C GLY A 82 7.58 2.28 -0.02
N ILE A 83 7.54 1.21 0.74
CA ILE A 83 7.00 1.20 2.09
C ILE A 83 8.09 0.75 3.03
N VAL A 84 8.23 1.43 4.15
CA VAL A 84 9.20 1.05 5.19
C VAL A 84 8.43 0.82 6.49
N ALA A 85 8.59 -0.35 7.07
CA ALA A 85 7.96 -0.66 8.34
C ALA A 85 8.49 0.27 9.43
N PRO A 86 7.61 1.07 10.06
CA PRO A 86 8.04 2.04 11.07
C PRO A 86 8.24 1.43 12.46
N ASN A 87 7.85 0.18 12.62
CA ASN A 87 7.99 -0.55 13.87
C ASN A 87 8.08 -2.05 13.59
N ASN A 88 8.45 -2.82 14.60
CA ASN A 88 8.26 -4.26 14.55
C ASN A 88 6.77 -4.55 14.46
N CYS A 89 6.39 -5.54 13.69
CA CYS A 89 4.98 -5.80 13.48
C CYS A 89 4.63 -7.27 13.63
N THR A 90 3.36 -7.51 13.90
CA THR A 90 2.72 -8.82 13.88
C THR A 90 1.59 -8.87 12.86
N TYR A 91 1.10 -7.70 12.45
CA TYR A 91 0.06 -7.57 11.43
C TYR A 91 0.39 -6.41 10.49
N ILE A 92 0.01 -6.59 9.24
CA ILE A 92 0.04 -5.55 8.22
C ILE A 92 -1.39 -5.32 7.73
N ARG A 93 -1.70 -4.08 7.44
CA ARG A 93 -2.98 -3.67 6.89
C ARG A 93 -2.74 -2.91 5.59
N VAL A 94 -3.39 -3.33 4.52
CA VAL A 94 -3.42 -2.59 3.27
C VAL A 94 -4.75 -1.86 3.22
N VAL A 95 -4.71 -0.56 3.09
CA VAL A 95 -5.85 0.33 3.25
C VAL A 95 -6.10 1.09 1.96
N LEU A 96 -7.30 0.95 1.41
CA LEU A 96 -7.75 1.76 0.30
C LEU A 96 -8.50 2.95 0.88
N GLN A 97 -8.02 4.13 0.62
CA GLN A 97 -8.56 5.35 1.22
C GLN A 97 -8.97 6.34 0.15
N MET A 98 -10.12 6.93 0.34
CA MET A 98 -10.55 8.07 -0.47
C MET A 98 -11.25 9.08 0.40
N ASN A 99 -11.10 10.34 0.03
CA ASN A 99 -11.83 11.42 0.65
C ASN A 99 -13.29 11.36 0.20
N ARG A 100 -14.20 11.72 1.09
CA ARG A 100 -15.63 11.71 0.82
C ARG A 100 -16.08 12.69 -0.24
N GLN A 101 -15.26 13.64 -0.57
CA GLN A 101 -15.54 14.61 -1.65
C GLN A 101 -15.43 13.98 -3.03
N MET A 102 -14.93 12.76 -3.12
CA MET A 102 -14.85 12.05 -4.38
C MET A 102 -16.18 11.45 -4.76
N ASN A 103 -16.51 11.52 -6.05
CA ASN A 103 -17.73 10.89 -6.57
C ASN A 103 -17.62 9.37 -6.53
N PHE A 104 -16.45 8.85 -6.92
CA PHE A 104 -16.16 7.43 -6.83
C PHE A 104 -14.65 7.19 -6.86
N ALA A 105 -14.27 6.01 -6.43
CA ALA A 105 -12.93 5.47 -6.64
C ALA A 105 -13.04 3.95 -6.78
N ASP A 106 -12.53 3.44 -7.88
CA ASP A 106 -12.46 2.01 -8.15
C ASP A 106 -11.00 1.58 -8.12
N PHE A 107 -10.72 0.49 -7.45
CA PHE A 107 -9.37 -0.04 -7.32
C PHE A 107 -9.31 -1.45 -7.90
N THR A 108 -8.19 -1.78 -8.53
CA THR A 108 -7.93 -3.13 -9.02
C THR A 108 -6.44 -3.42 -9.05
N GLY A 109 -6.10 -4.70 -9.08
CA GLY A 109 -4.70 -5.11 -9.18
C GLY A 109 -3.84 -4.67 -8.03
N ILE A 110 -4.42 -4.59 -6.82
CA ILE A 110 -3.68 -4.18 -5.63
C ILE A 110 -2.70 -5.27 -5.22
N TYR A 111 -1.48 -4.87 -4.95
CA TYR A 111 -0.44 -5.79 -4.51
C TYR A 111 0.42 -5.18 -3.42
N LEU A 112 1.03 -6.05 -2.65
CA LEU A 112 2.05 -5.72 -1.68
C LEU A 112 3.13 -6.81 -1.72
N TYR A 113 4.35 -6.43 -2.02
CA TYR A 113 5.48 -7.35 -2.04
C TYR A 113 6.52 -6.96 -1.00
N PRO A 114 7.04 -7.92 -0.23
CA PRO A 114 8.22 -7.65 0.58
C PRO A 114 9.41 -7.43 -0.37
N GLU A 115 10.12 -6.36 -0.10
CA GLU A 115 11.31 -6.00 -0.86
C GLU A 115 12.55 -6.57 -0.20
N ALA A 116 12.40 -7.41 0.71
CA ALA A 116 13.36 -8.01 1.55
C ALA A 116 14.79 -7.75 1.05
N PHE A 117 15.69 -7.88 1.20
CA PHE A 117 17.00 -7.62 0.65
C PHE A 117 17.05 -7.80 -0.86
N GLY A 118 15.91 -7.60 -1.48
CA GLY A 118 15.79 -7.65 -2.91
C GLY A 118 15.66 -9.06 -3.47
N THR A 119 15.85 -9.13 -4.76
CA THR A 119 15.77 -10.35 -5.52
C THR A 119 17.18 -10.85 -5.79
N GLN A 120 17.40 -12.10 -5.49
CA GLN A 120 18.65 -12.75 -5.82
C GLN A 120 18.50 -13.45 -7.16
N TYR A 121 19.44 -13.19 -8.08
CA TYR A 121 19.46 -13.81 -9.38
C TYR A 121 20.60 -14.81 -9.45
N VAL A 122 20.34 -15.95 -10.05
CA VAL A 122 21.36 -16.96 -10.32
C VAL A 122 21.65 -16.94 -11.80
N TYR A 123 22.92 -16.88 -12.16
CA TYR A 123 23.37 -16.78 -13.56
C TYR A 123 24.17 -18.01 -13.91
N ASP A 124 24.11 -18.40 -15.20
CA ASP A 124 24.96 -19.45 -15.74
C ASP A 124 26.36 -18.92 -16.03
N LYS A 125 27.23 -19.80 -16.55
CA LYS A 125 28.62 -19.44 -16.86
C LYS A 125 28.75 -18.38 -17.95
N ASN A 126 27.72 -18.19 -18.75
CA ASN A 126 27.70 -17.22 -19.83
C ASN A 126 27.05 -15.90 -19.42
N GLY A 127 26.67 -15.76 -18.16
CA GLY A 127 26.04 -14.56 -17.69
C GLY A 127 24.54 -14.48 -17.90
N ASN A 128 23.92 -15.54 -18.41
CA ASN A 128 22.47 -15.58 -18.59
C ASN A 128 21.79 -15.84 -17.25
N ARG A 129 20.73 -15.09 -16.99
CA ARG A 129 19.97 -15.29 -15.78
C ARG A 129 19.29 -16.64 -15.79
N LYS A 130 19.61 -17.44 -14.79
CA LYS A 130 19.11 -18.79 -14.65
C LYS A 130 17.85 -18.88 -13.81
N THR A 131 17.85 -18.14 -12.71
CA THR A 131 16.79 -18.19 -11.75
C THR A 131 16.64 -16.84 -11.07
N ARG A 132 15.44 -16.53 -10.67
CA ARG A 132 15.14 -15.42 -9.76
C ARG A 132 14.71 -16.01 -8.44
N LYS A 133 15.38 -15.60 -7.37
CA LYS A 133 15.07 -16.08 -6.04
C LYS A 133 14.70 -14.91 -5.14
N MET A 134 13.57 -15.01 -4.51
CA MET A 134 13.14 -14.05 -3.51
C MET A 134 13.67 -14.49 -2.15
N LEU A 135 14.19 -13.56 -1.37
CA LEU A 135 14.67 -13.85 -0.03
C LEU A 135 13.55 -14.03 0.97
N TYR A 136 12.41 -13.40 0.70
CA TYR A 136 11.16 -13.69 1.38
C TYR A 136 10.16 -14.20 0.37
N GLY A 137 9.22 -14.97 0.83
CA GLY A 137 8.15 -15.42 -0.03
C GLY A 137 7.27 -14.26 -0.48
N GLU A 138 6.49 -14.50 -1.50
CA GLU A 138 5.45 -13.58 -1.93
C GLU A 138 4.32 -13.58 -0.91
N LEU A 139 3.67 -12.46 -0.80
CA LEU A 139 2.50 -12.31 0.06
C LEU A 139 1.25 -12.95 -0.56
#